data_b79b9e3d09ba72bd3b6af3e6c2c0fdfc
#
_entry.id   b79b9e3d09ba72bd3b6af3e6c2c0fdfc
#
_cell.length_a   1.000
_cell.length_b   1.000
_cell.length_c   1.000
_cell.angle_alpha   90.00
_cell.angle_beta   90.00
_cell.angle_gamma   90.00
#
_symmetry.space_group_name_H-M   'P 1'
#
loop_
_entity.id
_entity.type
_entity.pdbx_description
1 polymer ?
#
loop_
_entity_poly.entity_id
_entity_poly.type
_entity_poly.pdbx_seq_one_letter_code
_entity_poly.pdbx_strand_id
1 'polypeptide(L)'
;EVGGVQVIVRELLEAGLLNGNVLTCTGETLAQQVERLGSKKADGRVIYPVEKPYKPTGGLRMLGGNLSPDFSAILKLAGVEGGLEDNLFRGRARVFEGEQGLLKALDETPETFQNHDMIIVRYEGPSGAPGMPEMLDPTSRITTLCRERNIVVALMTDARFSGGSVGLVIGHVGPEAALGGPIALVEDGDEIVADLNVNELNCTALKDPAVFAKRKAAWEQAVAGNGGIHPNCGIADTRLLHRARTSAVPATRGGGLHPNREVWVRAPRKAERQDFKLRNKHRPAFDKSF
;
A
#
# COMPACT_ATOMS: atom_id res chain seq x y z
N GLU A 1 0.39 30.40 9.31
CA GLU A 1 1.04 31.03 10.48
C GLU A 1 2.25 30.24 10.97
N VAL A 2 2.20 28.89 10.99
CA VAL A 2 3.32 28.03 11.44
C VAL A 2 4.42 27.81 10.38
N GLY A 3 4.23 28.25 9.13
CA GLY A 3 5.24 28.19 8.06
C GLY A 3 5.11 26.98 7.11
N GLY A 4 4.17 26.07 7.33
CA GLY A 4 3.85 24.98 6.41
C GLY A 4 4.97 23.97 6.20
N VAL A 5 4.99 23.34 5.01
CA VAL A 5 5.95 22.28 4.63
C VAL A 5 7.41 22.74 4.72
N GLN A 6 7.69 24.02 4.49
CA GLN A 6 9.06 24.56 4.52
C GLN A 6 9.71 24.38 5.89
N VAL A 7 8.94 24.49 6.98
CA VAL A 7 9.44 24.26 8.34
C VAL A 7 9.83 22.80 8.53
N ILE A 8 9.02 21.87 8.03
CA ILE A 8 9.31 20.42 8.09
C ILE A 8 10.59 20.10 7.30
N VAL A 9 10.70 20.65 6.10
CA VAL A 9 11.90 20.45 5.26
C VAL A 9 13.15 20.98 5.96
N ARG A 10 13.06 22.17 6.58
CA ARG A 10 14.15 22.74 7.36
C ARG A 10 14.58 21.85 8.52
N GLU A 11 13.63 21.42 9.36
CA GLU A 11 13.90 20.52 10.50
C GLU A 11 14.60 19.23 10.06
N LEU A 12 14.14 18.63 8.96
CA LEU A 12 14.74 17.40 8.42
C LEU A 12 16.13 17.64 7.81
N LEU A 13 16.39 18.81 7.20
CA LEU A 13 17.72 19.19 6.70
C LEU A 13 18.71 19.42 7.83
N GLU A 14 18.31 20.19 8.85
CA GLU A 14 19.15 20.48 10.02
C GLU A 14 19.50 19.20 10.80
N ALA A 15 18.57 18.22 10.82
CA ALA A 15 18.80 16.90 11.41
C ALA A 15 19.58 15.91 10.50
N GLY A 16 19.98 16.31 9.29
CA GLY A 16 20.69 15.44 8.35
C GLY A 16 19.84 14.30 7.79
N LEU A 17 18.51 14.37 7.87
CA LEU A 17 17.57 13.36 7.40
C LEU A 17 17.13 13.58 5.94
N LEU A 18 17.45 14.73 5.35
CA LEU A 18 17.25 15.05 3.95
C LEU A 18 18.58 15.44 3.28
N ASN A 19 18.69 15.10 1.99
CA ASN A 19 19.81 15.57 1.17
C ASN A 19 19.52 16.98 0.66
N GLY A 20 20.20 17.99 1.23
CA GLY A 20 20.05 19.38 0.84
C GLY A 20 20.63 19.76 -0.52
N ASN A 21 21.50 18.91 -1.11
CA ASN A 21 22.19 19.19 -2.38
C ASN A 21 21.38 18.78 -3.63
N VAL A 22 20.15 18.25 -3.45
CA VAL A 22 19.29 17.92 -4.59
C VAL A 22 18.79 19.18 -5.26
N LEU A 23 18.81 19.19 -6.60
CA LEU A 23 18.31 20.31 -7.40
C LEU A 23 16.77 20.31 -7.37
N THR A 24 16.20 21.48 -7.13
CA THR A 24 14.74 21.69 -7.20
C THR A 24 14.33 22.25 -8.57
N CYS A 25 13.02 22.32 -8.82
CA CYS A 25 12.48 22.87 -10.06
C CYS A 25 12.75 24.39 -10.23
N THR A 26 13.19 25.09 -9.18
CA THR A 26 13.57 26.50 -9.25
C THR A 26 15.02 26.71 -9.69
N GLY A 27 15.78 25.62 -9.92
CA GLY A 27 17.21 25.69 -10.26
C GLY A 27 18.15 25.91 -9.08
N GLU A 28 17.60 25.99 -7.87
CA GLU A 28 18.35 26.06 -6.60
C GLU A 28 18.43 24.65 -5.97
N THR A 29 19.41 24.44 -5.12
CA THR A 29 19.38 23.26 -4.25
C THR A 29 18.31 23.40 -3.17
N LEU A 30 17.86 22.27 -2.62
CA LEU A 30 16.85 22.26 -1.57
C LEU A 30 17.29 23.08 -0.35
N ALA A 31 18.57 23.01 0.04
CA ALA A 31 19.12 23.81 1.13
C ALA A 31 19.08 25.31 0.81
N GLN A 32 19.53 25.72 -0.39
CA GLN A 32 19.46 27.12 -0.84
C GLN A 32 18.04 27.66 -0.87
N GLN A 33 17.08 26.83 -1.32
CA GLN A 33 15.67 27.23 -1.36
C GLN A 33 15.11 27.48 0.05
N VAL A 34 15.39 26.59 1.00
CA VAL A 34 14.96 26.74 2.41
C VAL A 34 15.58 27.97 3.06
N GLU A 35 16.86 28.24 2.80
CA GLU A 35 17.55 29.42 3.29
C GLU A 35 16.95 30.71 2.71
N ARG A 36 16.80 30.81 1.40
CA ARG A 36 16.20 31.95 0.72
C ARG A 36 14.79 32.28 1.19
N LEU A 37 13.98 31.26 1.47
CA LEU A 37 12.60 31.41 1.93
C LEU A 37 12.52 31.82 3.40
N GLY A 38 13.62 31.83 4.13
CA GLY A 38 13.67 32.23 5.54
C GLY A 38 12.74 31.37 6.41
N SER A 39 12.73 30.06 6.18
CA SER A 39 11.82 29.15 6.87
C SER A 39 11.92 29.25 8.38
N LYS A 40 10.78 29.30 9.07
CA LYS A 40 10.71 29.32 10.54
C LYS A 40 11.24 27.99 11.12
N LYS A 41 11.54 27.99 12.40
CA LYS A 41 11.77 26.77 13.18
C LYS A 41 10.45 26.15 13.58
N ALA A 42 10.46 24.84 13.89
CA ALA A 42 9.32 24.14 14.44
C ALA A 42 8.83 24.82 15.73
N ASP A 43 7.52 24.98 15.86
CA ASP A 43 6.88 25.65 17.00
C ASP A 43 6.65 24.74 18.21
N GLY A 44 6.90 23.44 18.07
CA GLY A 44 6.71 22.42 19.10
C GLY A 44 5.24 22.15 19.47
N ARG A 45 4.30 22.73 18.72
CA ARG A 45 2.85 22.62 18.97
C ARG A 45 2.09 22.04 17.80
N VAL A 46 2.34 22.53 16.60
CA VAL A 46 1.76 22.02 15.35
C VAL A 46 2.81 21.22 14.57
N ILE A 47 4.04 21.77 14.50
CA ILE A 47 5.19 21.10 13.93
C ILE A 47 6.18 20.84 15.07
N TYR A 48 6.45 19.56 15.32
CA TYR A 48 7.35 19.14 16.38
C TYR A 48 8.79 19.08 15.86
N PRO A 49 9.77 19.53 16.65
CA PRO A 49 11.18 19.40 16.28
C PRO A 49 11.60 17.92 16.29
N VAL A 50 12.65 17.62 15.52
CA VAL A 50 13.13 16.22 15.36
C VAL A 50 13.59 15.62 16.69
N GLU A 51 14.13 16.43 17.61
CA GLU A 51 14.57 15.98 18.93
C GLU A 51 13.41 15.60 19.87
N LYS A 52 12.20 16.12 19.59
CA LYS A 52 11.01 15.83 20.38
C LYS A 52 9.83 15.57 19.44
N PRO A 53 9.83 14.47 18.69
CA PRO A 53 8.79 14.17 17.72
C PRO A 53 7.46 13.79 18.41
N TYR A 54 6.35 14.01 17.70
CA TYR A 54 5.03 13.54 18.16
C TYR A 54 4.98 12.01 18.35
N LYS A 55 5.65 11.28 17.44
CA LYS A 55 5.90 9.84 17.54
C LYS A 55 7.34 9.54 17.14
N PRO A 56 8.00 8.57 17.77
CA PRO A 56 9.39 8.23 17.47
C PRO A 56 9.56 7.57 16.10
N THR A 57 8.49 7.05 15.51
CA THR A 57 8.48 6.38 14.20
C THR A 57 7.42 6.95 13.28
N GLY A 58 7.62 6.79 11.97
CA GLY A 58 6.62 7.20 10.98
C GLY A 58 5.32 6.39 11.06
N GLY A 59 4.24 6.94 10.49
CA GLY A 59 2.91 6.31 10.44
C GLY A 59 2.73 5.28 9.31
N LEU A 60 3.79 4.97 8.56
CA LEU A 60 3.75 4.00 7.45
C LEU A 60 4.71 2.85 7.73
N ARG A 61 4.29 1.63 7.44
CA ARG A 61 5.11 0.43 7.48
C ARG A 61 5.09 -0.28 6.14
N MET A 62 6.25 -0.69 5.66
CA MET A 62 6.36 -1.57 4.50
C MET A 62 6.32 -3.01 4.97
N LEU A 63 5.46 -3.81 4.33
CA LEU A 63 5.29 -5.23 4.63
C LEU A 63 5.78 -6.07 3.46
N GLY A 64 6.48 -7.14 3.79
CA GLY A 64 6.89 -8.21 2.88
C GLY A 64 5.99 -9.45 3.02
N GLY A 65 6.53 -10.63 2.80
CA GLY A 65 5.81 -11.89 2.96
C GLY A 65 5.27 -12.46 1.64
N ASN A 66 4.45 -13.52 1.73
CA ASN A 66 4.02 -14.22 0.52
C ASN A 66 2.99 -13.45 -0.31
N LEU A 67 2.28 -12.47 0.28
CA LEU A 67 1.38 -11.57 -0.45
C LEU A 67 2.12 -10.36 -1.04
N SER A 68 3.28 -10.01 -0.51
CA SER A 68 4.08 -8.88 -0.98
C SER A 68 5.56 -9.23 -1.04
N PRO A 69 5.97 -10.15 -1.94
CA PRO A 69 7.34 -10.64 -2.03
C PRO A 69 8.36 -9.54 -2.35
N ASP A 70 7.92 -8.43 -2.93
CA ASP A 70 8.75 -7.27 -3.27
C ASP A 70 8.81 -6.21 -2.16
N PHE A 71 8.25 -6.47 -0.96
CA PHE A 71 8.16 -5.50 0.13
C PHE A 71 7.47 -4.19 -0.28
N SER A 72 6.42 -4.26 -1.06
CA SER A 72 5.71 -3.10 -1.61
C SER A 72 4.43 -2.75 -0.86
N ALA A 73 3.86 -3.69 -0.10
CA ALA A 73 2.67 -3.43 0.67
C ALA A 73 2.95 -2.37 1.74
N ILE A 74 2.12 -1.35 1.78
CA ILE A 74 2.25 -0.23 2.71
C ILE A 74 1.07 -0.23 3.66
N LEU A 75 1.35 -0.55 4.92
CA LEU A 75 0.40 -0.41 6.01
C LEU A 75 0.44 1.02 6.55
N LYS A 76 -0.71 1.65 6.67
CA LYS A 76 -0.89 2.91 7.37
C LYS A 76 -1.29 2.63 8.82
N LEU A 77 -0.48 3.08 9.76
CA LEU A 77 -0.71 2.96 11.21
C LEU A 77 -1.46 4.15 11.81
N ALA A 78 -1.51 5.28 11.11
CA ALA A 78 -2.21 6.46 11.58
C ALA A 78 -3.73 6.21 11.57
N GLY A 79 -4.38 6.38 12.71
CA GLY A 79 -5.82 6.18 12.86
C GLY A 79 -6.23 4.71 12.99
N VAL A 80 -5.31 3.80 13.28
CA VAL A 80 -5.66 2.42 13.68
C VAL A 80 -6.13 2.44 15.13
N GLU A 81 -7.42 2.24 15.32
CA GLU A 81 -8.07 2.12 16.63
C GLU A 81 -8.55 0.68 16.78
N GLY A 82 -7.73 -0.17 17.38
CA GLY A 82 -8.06 -1.59 17.61
C GLY A 82 -7.69 -2.52 16.43
N GLY A 83 -8.03 -3.79 16.57
CA GLY A 83 -7.81 -4.84 15.57
C GLY A 83 -6.39 -5.43 15.54
N LEU A 84 -5.45 -4.86 16.28
CA LEU A 84 -4.11 -5.42 16.45
C LEU A 84 -3.98 -6.01 17.86
N GLU A 85 -3.67 -7.30 17.92
CA GLU A 85 -3.29 -8.00 19.16
C GLU A 85 -1.77 -8.28 19.08
N ASP A 86 -1.00 -7.76 20.02
CA ASP A 86 0.47 -7.87 20.02
C ASP A 86 1.14 -7.48 18.68
N ASN A 87 0.68 -6.39 18.06
CA ASN A 87 1.09 -5.96 16.71
C ASN A 87 0.78 -6.97 15.60
N LEU A 88 -0.18 -7.84 15.79
CA LEU A 88 -0.62 -8.85 14.85
C LEU A 88 -2.10 -8.63 14.49
N PHE A 89 -2.41 -8.63 13.20
CA PHE A 89 -3.77 -8.76 12.70
C PHE A 89 -3.93 -10.14 12.06
N ARG A 90 -4.99 -10.85 12.47
CA ARG A 90 -5.46 -12.07 11.80
C ARG A 90 -6.89 -11.88 11.36
N GLY A 91 -7.16 -12.14 10.09
CA GLY A 91 -8.48 -11.97 9.54
C GLY A 91 -8.79 -12.96 8.45
N ARG A 92 -10.09 -13.11 8.21
CA ARG A 92 -10.61 -13.91 7.11
C ARG A 92 -10.74 -13.04 5.87
N ALA A 93 -10.20 -13.49 4.75
CA ALA A 93 -10.31 -12.80 3.48
C ALA A 93 -11.76 -12.70 3.00
N ARG A 94 -12.15 -11.49 2.58
CA ARG A 94 -13.36 -11.20 1.80
C ARG A 94 -12.93 -10.47 0.54
N VAL A 95 -13.02 -11.17 -0.58
CA VAL A 95 -12.42 -10.73 -1.84
C VAL A 95 -13.44 -10.07 -2.74
N PHE A 96 -13.11 -8.89 -3.24
CA PHE A 96 -13.91 -8.11 -4.17
C PHE A 96 -13.11 -7.77 -5.43
N GLU A 97 -13.73 -8.01 -6.57
CA GLU A 97 -13.17 -7.70 -7.88
C GLU A 97 -13.49 -6.25 -8.23
N GLY A 98 -12.53 -5.36 -7.96
CA GLY A 98 -12.69 -3.92 -8.12
C GLY A 98 -13.51 -3.25 -7.01
N GLU A 99 -13.41 -1.92 -6.98
CA GLU A 99 -14.11 -1.07 -6.01
C GLU A 99 -15.62 -1.24 -6.06
N GLN A 100 -16.19 -1.35 -7.26
CA GLN A 100 -17.64 -1.43 -7.45
C GLN A 100 -18.23 -2.71 -6.84
N GLY A 101 -17.48 -3.83 -6.86
CA GLY A 101 -17.88 -5.07 -6.21
C GLY A 101 -18.05 -4.92 -4.71
N LEU A 102 -17.11 -4.20 -4.07
CA LEU A 102 -17.19 -3.90 -2.64
C LEU A 102 -18.33 -2.92 -2.31
N LEU A 103 -18.47 -1.84 -3.07
CA LEU A 103 -19.55 -0.85 -2.84
C LEU A 103 -20.93 -1.50 -2.93
N LYS A 104 -21.13 -2.35 -3.94
CA LYS A 104 -22.37 -3.12 -4.08
C LYS A 104 -22.65 -4.01 -2.85
N ALA A 105 -21.64 -4.72 -2.36
CA ALA A 105 -21.81 -5.56 -1.17
C ALA A 105 -22.10 -4.74 0.09
N LEU A 106 -21.50 -3.55 0.23
CA LEU A 106 -21.78 -2.63 1.34
C LEU A 106 -23.21 -2.07 1.29
N ASP A 107 -23.81 -1.91 0.09
CA ASP A 107 -25.17 -1.43 -0.08
C ASP A 107 -26.21 -2.56 0.08
N GLU A 108 -25.94 -3.74 -0.48
CA GLU A 108 -26.93 -4.82 -0.57
C GLU A 108 -26.87 -5.80 0.61
N THR A 109 -25.72 -6.04 1.19
CA THR A 109 -25.49 -7.08 2.21
C THR A 109 -24.53 -6.65 3.32
N PRO A 110 -24.70 -5.46 3.94
CA PRO A 110 -23.79 -4.93 4.96
C PRO A 110 -23.71 -5.84 6.20
N GLU A 111 -24.74 -6.62 6.50
CA GLU A 111 -24.79 -7.56 7.62
C GLU A 111 -23.82 -8.75 7.47
N THR A 112 -23.35 -9.03 6.26
CA THR A 112 -22.44 -10.15 6.01
C THR A 112 -20.99 -9.87 6.41
N PHE A 113 -20.61 -8.59 6.60
CA PHE A 113 -19.28 -8.24 7.08
C PHE A 113 -19.15 -8.57 8.58
N GLN A 114 -18.07 -9.19 8.95
CA GLN A 114 -17.84 -9.69 10.31
C GLN A 114 -16.61 -9.06 10.93
N ASN A 115 -16.54 -9.15 12.26
CA ASN A 115 -15.36 -8.71 12.98
C ASN A 115 -14.12 -9.48 12.51
N HIS A 116 -13.00 -8.77 12.34
CA HIS A 116 -11.73 -9.29 11.82
C HIS A 116 -11.79 -9.79 10.36
N ASP A 117 -12.77 -9.35 9.54
CA ASP A 117 -12.67 -9.55 8.10
C ASP A 117 -11.48 -8.73 7.54
N MET A 118 -10.67 -9.37 6.69
CA MET A 118 -9.72 -8.70 5.81
C MET A 118 -10.40 -8.50 4.45
N ILE A 119 -10.92 -7.31 4.23
CA ILE A 119 -11.54 -6.93 2.97
C ILE A 119 -10.45 -6.73 1.93
N ILE A 120 -10.54 -7.40 0.79
CA ILE A 120 -9.52 -7.35 -0.27
C ILE A 120 -10.18 -6.83 -1.54
N VAL A 121 -9.74 -5.65 -1.99
CA VAL A 121 -10.13 -5.08 -3.28
C VAL A 121 -8.94 -5.20 -4.23
N ARG A 122 -9.09 -5.91 -5.33
CA ARG A 122 -8.01 -6.21 -6.26
C ARG A 122 -8.34 -5.87 -7.71
N TYR A 123 -7.33 -5.90 -8.58
CA TYR A 123 -7.36 -5.43 -9.99
C TYR A 123 -7.53 -3.90 -10.11
N GLU A 124 -7.16 -3.17 -9.07
CA GLU A 124 -7.21 -1.71 -9.02
C GLU A 124 -5.81 -1.06 -9.09
N GLY A 125 -4.77 -1.87 -9.25
CA GLY A 125 -3.41 -1.40 -9.52
C GLY A 125 -3.27 -0.74 -10.90
N PRO A 126 -2.09 -0.17 -11.22
CA PRO A 126 -1.86 0.58 -12.47
C PRO A 126 -2.19 -0.19 -13.75
N SER A 127 -1.98 -1.51 -13.76
CA SER A 127 -2.29 -2.37 -14.91
C SER A 127 -3.73 -2.89 -14.89
N GLY A 128 -4.32 -3.06 -13.72
CA GLY A 128 -5.71 -3.49 -13.56
C GLY A 128 -6.70 -2.38 -13.87
N ALA A 129 -6.48 -1.22 -13.27
CA ALA A 129 -7.31 -0.01 -13.44
C ALA A 129 -6.41 1.19 -13.75
N PRO A 130 -6.31 1.60 -15.03
CA PRO A 130 -5.48 2.74 -15.43
C PRO A 130 -5.87 4.01 -14.68
N GLY A 131 -4.88 4.63 -14.02
CA GLY A 131 -5.09 5.78 -13.15
C GLY A 131 -5.14 5.41 -11.67
N MET A 132 -5.26 4.13 -11.34
CA MET A 132 -5.21 3.58 -9.98
C MET A 132 -6.12 4.35 -9.02
N PRO A 133 -7.41 3.97 -8.93
CA PRO A 133 -8.39 4.68 -8.12
C PRO A 133 -7.98 4.74 -6.66
N GLU A 134 -8.40 5.80 -6.00
CA GLU A 134 -8.18 6.01 -4.58
C GLU A 134 -9.40 5.47 -3.81
N MET A 135 -9.18 4.54 -2.89
CA MET A 135 -10.23 3.87 -2.11
C MET A 135 -10.95 4.80 -1.10
N LEU A 136 -11.38 6.00 -1.53
CA LEU A 136 -11.98 6.99 -0.63
C LEU A 136 -13.39 6.59 -0.20
N ASP A 137 -14.28 6.29 -1.16
CA ASP A 137 -15.66 5.89 -0.88
C ASP A 137 -15.72 4.57 -0.10
N PRO A 138 -15.04 3.49 -0.51
CA PRO A 138 -14.98 2.27 0.28
C PRO A 138 -14.50 2.47 1.72
N THR A 139 -13.42 3.23 1.93
CA THR A 139 -12.90 3.48 3.29
C THR A 139 -13.87 4.25 4.16
N SER A 140 -14.56 5.24 3.60
CA SER A 140 -15.57 6.03 4.31
C SER A 140 -16.76 5.16 4.76
N ARG A 141 -17.30 4.34 3.84
CA ARG A 141 -18.43 3.44 4.12
C ARG A 141 -18.07 2.34 5.11
N ILE A 142 -16.87 1.72 4.95
CA ILE A 142 -16.39 0.73 5.91
C ILE A 142 -16.22 1.35 7.30
N THR A 143 -15.69 2.56 7.40
CA THR A 143 -15.55 3.26 8.68
C THR A 143 -16.91 3.48 9.36
N THR A 144 -17.94 3.86 8.58
CA THR A 144 -19.30 4.01 9.06
C THR A 144 -19.87 2.67 9.53
N LEU A 145 -19.77 1.62 8.70
CA LEU A 145 -20.21 0.26 9.03
C LEU A 145 -19.56 -0.26 10.32
N CYS A 146 -18.24 -0.05 10.48
CA CYS A 146 -17.52 -0.47 11.66
C CYS A 146 -18.04 0.20 12.93
N ARG A 147 -18.33 1.49 12.86
CA ARG A 147 -18.90 2.26 14.00
C ARG A 147 -20.30 1.80 14.33
N GLU A 148 -21.16 1.65 13.33
CA GLU A 148 -22.57 1.26 13.54
C GLU A 148 -22.71 -0.16 14.11
N ARG A 149 -21.86 -1.07 13.69
CA ARG A 149 -21.91 -2.49 14.09
C ARG A 149 -20.93 -2.87 15.19
N ASN A 150 -20.10 -1.93 15.64
CA ASN A 150 -19.03 -2.16 16.63
C ASN A 150 -18.12 -3.35 16.25
N ILE A 151 -17.67 -3.37 14.98
CA ILE A 151 -16.75 -4.35 14.44
C ILE A 151 -15.47 -3.68 13.98
N VAL A 152 -14.39 -4.44 13.93
CA VAL A 152 -13.10 -4.02 13.36
C VAL A 152 -12.81 -4.88 12.15
N VAL A 153 -12.54 -4.23 11.02
CA VAL A 153 -12.12 -4.88 9.79
C VAL A 153 -10.86 -4.22 9.26
N ALA A 154 -10.10 -4.96 8.46
CA ALA A 154 -8.97 -4.41 7.71
C ALA A 154 -9.31 -4.33 6.22
N LEU A 155 -8.69 -3.40 5.51
CA LEU A 155 -8.86 -3.24 4.06
C LEU A 155 -7.50 -3.32 3.36
N MET A 156 -7.41 -4.18 2.36
CA MET A 156 -6.20 -4.41 1.57
C MET A 156 -6.49 -4.25 0.08
N THR A 157 -5.55 -3.62 -0.65
CA THR A 157 -5.69 -3.43 -2.10
C THR A 157 -4.33 -3.38 -2.80
N ASP A 158 -4.30 -3.73 -4.07
CA ASP A 158 -3.17 -3.47 -4.98
C ASP A 158 -3.16 -2.03 -5.53
N ALA A 159 -4.20 -1.24 -5.23
CA ALA A 159 -4.29 0.19 -5.47
C ALA A 159 -3.67 1.02 -4.31
N ARG A 160 -4.24 2.18 -4.01
CA ARG A 160 -3.70 3.14 -3.04
C ARG A 160 -4.77 3.68 -2.08
N PHE A 161 -4.31 4.19 -0.95
CA PHE A 161 -5.14 4.92 0.02
C PHE A 161 -4.66 6.35 0.18
N SER A 162 -5.58 7.26 0.48
CA SER A 162 -5.26 8.65 0.80
C SER A 162 -4.68 8.81 2.21
N GLY A 163 -4.07 9.96 2.46
CA GLY A 163 -3.62 10.35 3.79
C GLY A 163 -4.76 10.43 4.81
N GLY A 164 -6.01 10.67 4.35
CA GLY A 164 -7.21 10.77 5.19
C GLY A 164 -7.86 9.45 5.57
N SER A 165 -7.46 8.31 4.97
CA SER A 165 -8.04 7.00 5.31
C SER A 165 -7.83 6.65 6.78
N VAL A 166 -8.85 6.10 7.42
CA VAL A 166 -8.87 5.68 8.83
C VAL A 166 -8.99 4.15 8.90
N GLY A 167 -8.47 3.56 9.97
CA GLY A 167 -8.49 2.11 10.19
C GLY A 167 -7.24 1.39 9.67
N LEU A 168 -7.26 0.07 9.74
CA LEU A 168 -6.16 -0.78 9.28
C LEU A 168 -6.24 -0.92 7.76
N VAL A 169 -5.46 -0.10 7.03
CA VAL A 169 -5.44 -0.11 5.56
C VAL A 169 -4.06 -0.46 5.02
N ILE A 170 -4.02 -1.40 4.06
CA ILE A 170 -2.81 -1.91 3.42
C ILE A 170 -2.94 -1.69 1.91
N GLY A 171 -2.21 -0.72 1.38
CA GLY A 171 -2.16 -0.40 -0.04
C GLY A 171 -0.92 -0.91 -0.74
N HIS A 172 -0.88 -0.74 -2.05
CA HIS A 172 0.26 -1.06 -2.91
C HIS A 172 0.74 -2.52 -2.77
N VAL A 173 -0.20 -3.45 -2.50
CA VAL A 173 0.14 -4.88 -2.42
C VAL A 173 0.58 -5.35 -3.80
N GLY A 174 1.80 -5.78 -3.88
CA GLY A 174 2.42 -6.11 -5.16
C GLY A 174 3.35 -7.31 -5.11
N PRO A 175 3.49 -7.95 -6.29
CA PRO A 175 2.93 -7.60 -7.61
C PRO A 175 1.40 -7.54 -7.63
N GLU A 176 0.83 -6.58 -8.41
CA GLU A 176 -0.62 -6.38 -8.50
C GLU A 176 -1.37 -7.57 -9.12
N ALA A 177 -2.66 -7.69 -8.83
CA ALA A 177 -3.49 -8.80 -9.29
C ALA A 177 -3.54 -8.93 -10.82
N ALA A 178 -3.60 -7.81 -11.55
CA ALA A 178 -3.59 -7.79 -13.01
C ALA A 178 -2.31 -8.38 -13.64
N LEU A 179 -1.23 -8.48 -12.88
CA LEU A 179 0.03 -9.11 -13.27
C LEU A 179 0.19 -10.53 -12.70
N GLY A 180 -0.86 -11.08 -12.10
CA GLY A 180 -0.84 -12.39 -11.46
C GLY A 180 0.00 -12.42 -10.19
N GLY A 181 0.07 -11.31 -9.49
CA GLY A 181 0.64 -11.25 -8.15
C GLY A 181 -0.15 -12.10 -7.16
N PRO A 182 0.45 -12.43 -5.99
CA PRO A 182 -0.18 -13.33 -5.02
C PRO A 182 -1.56 -12.86 -4.53
N ILE A 183 -1.83 -11.56 -4.49
CA ILE A 183 -3.13 -11.01 -4.14
C ILE A 183 -4.25 -11.50 -5.07
N ALA A 184 -3.94 -11.79 -6.35
CA ALA A 184 -4.89 -12.36 -7.30
C ALA A 184 -5.31 -13.79 -6.95
N LEU A 185 -4.52 -14.48 -6.14
CA LEU A 185 -4.68 -15.90 -5.82
C LEU A 185 -5.37 -16.12 -4.48
N VAL A 186 -5.70 -15.06 -3.74
CA VAL A 186 -6.46 -15.15 -2.50
C VAL A 186 -7.91 -15.47 -2.81
N GLU A 187 -8.50 -16.38 -2.04
CA GLU A 187 -9.92 -16.75 -2.14
C GLU A 187 -10.67 -16.36 -0.87
N ASP A 188 -12.00 -16.20 -0.98
CA ASP A 188 -12.85 -15.94 0.18
C ASP A 188 -12.65 -17.00 1.26
N GLY A 189 -12.51 -16.56 2.51
CA GLY A 189 -12.29 -17.43 3.66
C GLY A 189 -10.84 -17.75 3.96
N ASP A 190 -9.89 -17.42 3.10
CA ASP A 190 -8.46 -17.58 3.41
C ASP A 190 -8.06 -16.78 4.65
N GLU A 191 -7.19 -17.36 5.48
CA GLU A 191 -6.60 -16.63 6.61
C GLU A 191 -5.50 -15.70 6.12
N ILE A 192 -5.64 -14.40 6.44
CA ILE A 192 -4.65 -13.35 6.19
C ILE A 192 -4.03 -12.91 7.51
N VAL A 193 -2.72 -12.85 7.52
CA VAL A 193 -1.92 -12.46 8.70
C VAL A 193 -1.03 -11.29 8.33
N ALA A 194 -1.22 -10.15 9.00
CA ALA A 194 -0.30 -9.03 8.98
C ALA A 194 0.44 -8.97 10.32
N ASP A 195 1.73 -9.30 10.29
CA ASP A 195 2.60 -9.32 11.47
C ASP A 195 3.57 -8.13 11.44
N LEU A 196 3.33 -7.17 12.32
CA LEU A 196 4.12 -5.95 12.41
C LEU A 196 5.43 -6.13 13.20
N ASN A 197 5.58 -7.25 13.92
CA ASN A 197 6.81 -7.55 14.66
C ASN A 197 7.94 -7.92 13.68
N VAL A 198 7.56 -8.58 12.56
CA VAL A 198 8.50 -9.00 11.51
C VAL A 198 8.26 -8.28 10.18
N ASN A 199 7.25 -7.40 10.10
CA ASN A 199 6.82 -6.67 8.90
C ASN A 199 6.45 -7.61 7.74
N GLU A 200 5.60 -8.59 8.01
CA GLU A 200 5.13 -9.55 7.02
C GLU A 200 3.62 -9.50 6.81
N LEU A 201 3.21 -9.75 5.57
CA LEU A 201 1.84 -9.90 5.13
C LEU A 201 1.70 -11.23 4.39
N ASN A 202 0.95 -12.15 4.98
CA ASN A 202 0.87 -13.52 4.50
C ASN A 202 -0.58 -13.98 4.36
N CYS A 203 -0.85 -14.78 3.30
CA CYS A 203 -2.00 -15.66 3.20
C CYS A 203 -1.56 -17.07 3.59
N THR A 204 -2.23 -17.67 4.57
CA THR A 204 -1.84 -18.97 5.10
C THR A 204 -1.98 -20.07 4.04
N ALA A 205 -3.05 -20.04 3.24
CA ALA A 205 -3.29 -21.02 2.18
C ALA A 205 -2.19 -21.01 1.10
N LEU A 206 -1.65 -19.83 0.76
CA LEU A 206 -0.62 -19.69 -0.25
C LEU A 206 0.79 -20.10 0.22
N LYS A 207 0.95 -20.55 1.46
CA LYS A 207 2.18 -21.19 1.94
C LYS A 207 2.31 -22.61 1.38
N ASP A 208 1.21 -23.25 1.03
CA ASP A 208 1.22 -24.56 0.36
C ASP A 208 1.55 -24.37 -1.14
N PRO A 209 2.67 -24.91 -1.64
CA PRO A 209 3.06 -24.79 -3.03
C PRO A 209 2.04 -25.39 -4.02
N ALA A 210 1.30 -26.44 -3.61
CA ALA A 210 0.30 -27.07 -4.46
C ALA A 210 -0.93 -26.17 -4.63
N VAL A 211 -1.40 -25.54 -3.55
CA VAL A 211 -2.48 -24.55 -3.57
C VAL A 211 -2.07 -23.34 -4.43
N PHE A 212 -0.87 -22.82 -4.19
CA PHE A 212 -0.34 -21.72 -4.98
C PHE A 212 -0.30 -22.05 -6.48
N ALA A 213 0.29 -23.18 -6.85
CA ALA A 213 0.41 -23.60 -8.26
C ALA A 213 -0.96 -23.79 -8.91
N LYS A 214 -1.91 -24.43 -8.22
CA LYS A 214 -3.29 -24.63 -8.72
C LYS A 214 -3.99 -23.30 -9.01
N ARG A 215 -3.98 -22.38 -8.04
CA ARG A 215 -4.64 -21.07 -8.19
C ARG A 215 -3.94 -20.21 -9.25
N LYS A 216 -2.61 -20.29 -9.34
CA LYS A 216 -1.83 -19.60 -10.36
C LYS A 216 -2.16 -20.10 -11.77
N ALA A 217 -2.27 -21.41 -11.97
CA ALA A 217 -2.66 -21.99 -13.25
C ALA A 217 -4.07 -21.57 -13.68
N ALA A 218 -5.03 -21.50 -12.74
CA ALA A 218 -6.37 -21.02 -13.01
C ALA A 218 -6.38 -19.55 -13.44
N TRP A 219 -5.57 -18.70 -12.77
CA TRP A 219 -5.40 -17.30 -13.15
C TRP A 219 -4.80 -17.18 -14.56
N GLU A 220 -3.74 -17.94 -14.87
CA GLU A 220 -3.10 -17.94 -16.19
C GLU A 220 -4.04 -18.39 -17.30
N GLN A 221 -4.88 -19.39 -17.03
CA GLN A 221 -5.91 -19.85 -17.95
C GLN A 221 -6.97 -18.76 -18.25
N ALA A 222 -7.40 -18.02 -17.21
CA ALA A 222 -8.34 -16.92 -17.38
C ALA A 222 -7.75 -15.80 -18.25
N VAL A 223 -6.49 -15.45 -18.05
CA VAL A 223 -5.75 -14.47 -18.86
C VAL A 223 -5.61 -14.93 -20.31
N ALA A 224 -5.21 -16.19 -20.53
CA ALA A 224 -5.07 -16.75 -21.87
C ALA A 224 -6.40 -16.80 -22.63
N GLY A 225 -7.49 -17.13 -21.93
CA GLY A 225 -8.85 -17.15 -22.48
C GLY A 225 -9.42 -15.76 -22.81
N ASN A 226 -8.81 -14.69 -22.34
CA ASN A 226 -9.28 -13.32 -22.51
C ASN A 226 -8.23 -12.39 -23.17
N GLY A 227 -7.49 -12.89 -24.13
CA GLY A 227 -6.56 -12.08 -24.93
C GLY A 227 -5.38 -11.47 -24.16
N GLY A 228 -4.94 -12.10 -23.08
CA GLY A 228 -3.79 -11.66 -22.30
C GLY A 228 -4.10 -10.68 -21.16
N ILE A 229 -5.37 -10.40 -20.90
CA ILE A 229 -5.85 -9.54 -19.81
C ILE A 229 -6.80 -10.35 -18.94
N HIS A 230 -6.63 -10.33 -17.63
CA HIS A 230 -7.56 -11.01 -16.73
C HIS A 230 -8.97 -10.39 -16.85
N PRO A 231 -10.05 -11.17 -16.94
CA PRO A 231 -11.42 -10.64 -17.15
C PRO A 231 -11.91 -9.72 -16.03
N ASN A 232 -11.37 -9.84 -14.82
CA ASN A 232 -11.71 -8.98 -13.69
C ASN A 232 -11.00 -7.62 -13.70
N CYS A 233 -10.07 -7.39 -14.63
CA CYS A 233 -9.52 -6.04 -14.81
C CYS A 233 -10.61 -5.08 -15.28
N GLY A 234 -10.66 -3.89 -14.69
CA GLY A 234 -11.61 -2.85 -15.05
C GLY A 234 -11.62 -2.55 -16.55
N ILE A 235 -12.74 -2.11 -17.07
CA ILE A 235 -12.94 -1.84 -18.51
C ILE A 235 -12.03 -0.71 -18.95
N ALA A 236 -11.17 -0.98 -19.92
CA ALA A 236 -10.42 0.07 -20.66
C ALA A 236 -11.00 0.16 -22.07
N ASP A 237 -12.19 0.75 -22.18
CA ASP A 237 -12.99 0.83 -23.38
C ASP A 237 -12.50 1.90 -24.38
N THR A 238 -11.59 2.78 -23.96
CA THR A 238 -10.96 3.76 -24.84
C THR A 238 -9.54 3.35 -25.25
N ARG A 239 -9.14 3.78 -26.45
CA ARG A 239 -7.75 3.56 -26.93
C ARG A 239 -6.70 4.15 -25.98
N LEU A 240 -7.02 5.25 -25.32
CA LEU A 240 -6.13 5.91 -24.36
C LEU A 240 -5.95 5.06 -23.12
N LEU A 241 -7.03 4.59 -22.51
CA LEU A 241 -6.99 3.72 -21.33
C LEU A 241 -6.34 2.37 -21.64
N HIS A 242 -6.58 1.80 -22.81
CA HIS A 242 -5.90 0.59 -23.25
C HIS A 242 -4.38 0.80 -23.35
N ARG A 243 -3.93 1.90 -23.93
CA ARG A 243 -2.50 2.27 -23.98
C ARG A 243 -1.92 2.48 -22.57
N ALA A 244 -2.64 3.18 -21.71
CA ALA A 244 -2.22 3.37 -20.33
C ALA A 244 -2.03 2.03 -19.61
N ARG A 245 -2.99 1.12 -19.71
CA ARG A 245 -2.90 -0.23 -19.12
C ARG A 245 -1.69 -1.01 -19.64
N THR A 246 -1.52 -1.07 -20.96
CA THR A 246 -0.43 -1.85 -21.59
C THR A 246 0.94 -1.28 -21.34
N SER A 247 1.05 0.03 -21.08
CA SER A 247 2.30 0.73 -20.77
C SER A 247 2.56 0.89 -19.28
N ALA A 248 1.56 0.66 -18.42
CA ALA A 248 1.67 0.86 -16.98
C ALA A 248 2.70 -0.10 -16.37
N VAL A 249 3.64 0.48 -15.63
CA VAL A 249 4.59 -0.24 -14.80
C VAL A 249 3.98 -0.38 -13.41
N PRO A 250 4.11 -1.55 -12.75
CA PRO A 250 3.53 -1.74 -11.42
C PRO A 250 4.01 -0.68 -10.42
N ALA A 251 3.20 -0.41 -9.41
CA ALA A 251 3.54 0.52 -8.32
C ALA A 251 4.89 0.16 -7.66
N THR A 252 5.19 -1.14 -7.56
CA THR A 252 6.48 -1.68 -7.07
C THR A 252 7.70 -1.26 -7.90
N ARG A 253 7.47 -0.71 -9.10
CA ARG A 253 8.49 -0.27 -10.06
C ARG A 253 8.35 1.21 -10.43
N GLY A 254 7.57 1.97 -9.67
CA GLY A 254 7.41 3.41 -9.83
C GLY A 254 6.10 3.86 -10.47
N GLY A 255 5.22 2.97 -10.93
CA GLY A 255 3.87 3.29 -11.38
C GLY A 255 3.76 4.14 -12.65
N GLY A 256 4.87 4.38 -13.35
CA GLY A 256 4.90 5.21 -14.57
C GLY A 256 4.42 4.47 -15.81
N LEU A 257 4.44 5.16 -16.96
CA LEU A 257 4.18 4.57 -18.27
C LEU A 257 5.52 4.30 -18.98
N HIS A 258 5.70 3.10 -19.51
CA HIS A 258 6.91 2.75 -20.24
C HIS A 258 6.60 1.99 -21.53
N PRO A 259 7.20 2.36 -22.67
CA PRO A 259 6.92 1.72 -23.96
C PRO A 259 7.31 0.23 -24.01
N ASN A 260 8.31 -0.17 -23.22
CA ASN A 260 8.79 -1.55 -23.11
C ASN A 260 8.51 -2.10 -21.70
N ARG A 261 7.25 -2.12 -21.29
CA ARG A 261 6.82 -2.59 -19.98
C ARG A 261 7.40 -3.93 -19.57
N GLU A 262 7.52 -4.89 -20.50
CA GLU A 262 8.02 -6.23 -20.21
C GLU A 262 9.44 -6.25 -19.63
N VAL A 263 10.30 -5.33 -20.07
CA VAL A 263 11.66 -5.19 -19.56
C VAL A 263 11.64 -4.81 -18.08
N TRP A 264 10.74 -3.91 -17.70
CA TRP A 264 10.61 -3.43 -16.31
C TRP A 264 9.91 -4.43 -15.39
N VAL A 265 8.93 -5.17 -15.89
CA VAL A 265 8.22 -6.18 -15.11
C VAL A 265 9.10 -7.39 -14.81
N ARG A 266 9.96 -7.78 -15.76
CA ARG A 266 10.82 -8.98 -15.65
C ARG A 266 12.19 -8.74 -15.03
N ALA A 267 12.64 -7.49 -14.88
CA ALA A 267 13.97 -7.19 -14.35
C ALA A 267 14.07 -7.53 -12.85
N PRO A 268 14.98 -8.43 -12.42
CA PRO A 268 15.13 -8.76 -11.00
C PRO A 268 15.73 -7.59 -10.22
N ARG A 269 15.12 -7.20 -9.10
CA ARG A 269 15.69 -6.23 -8.14
C ARG A 269 16.78 -6.88 -7.27
N LYS A 270 17.88 -7.34 -7.85
CA LYS A 270 18.94 -8.02 -7.07
C LYS A 270 19.74 -7.09 -6.15
N ALA A 271 19.95 -5.84 -6.51
CA ALA A 271 20.84 -4.94 -5.77
C ALA A 271 20.16 -4.26 -4.55
N GLU A 272 18.87 -3.92 -4.64
CA GLU A 272 18.16 -3.17 -3.58
C GLU A 272 17.81 -4.02 -2.35
N ARG A 273 17.65 -5.36 -2.50
CA ARG A 273 17.34 -6.27 -1.38
C ARG A 273 18.48 -6.37 -0.35
N GLN A 274 19.73 -6.23 -0.77
CA GLN A 274 20.86 -6.27 0.16
C GLN A 274 20.97 -4.98 0.98
N ASP A 275 20.76 -3.83 0.35
CA ASP A 275 20.78 -2.52 1.02
C ASP A 275 19.66 -2.35 2.04
N PHE A 276 18.46 -2.83 1.73
CA PHE A 276 17.33 -2.75 2.65
C PHE A 276 17.52 -3.65 3.90
N LYS A 277 18.05 -4.86 3.71
CA LYS A 277 18.42 -5.75 4.83
C LYS A 277 19.56 -5.20 5.68
N LEU A 278 20.54 -4.52 5.06
CA LEU A 278 21.66 -3.88 5.77
C LEU A 278 21.20 -2.66 6.58
N ARG A 279 20.33 -1.80 6.02
CA ARG A 279 19.77 -0.64 6.72
C ARG A 279 18.90 -1.03 7.92
N ASN A 280 18.20 -2.15 7.86
CA ASN A 280 17.39 -2.65 8.98
C ASN A 280 18.21 -3.39 10.05
N LYS A 281 19.42 -3.87 9.76
CA LYS A 281 20.31 -4.50 10.78
C LYS A 281 20.86 -3.51 11.82
N HIS A 282 20.87 -2.21 11.52
CA HIS A 282 21.37 -1.17 12.42
C HIS A 282 20.25 -0.36 13.11
N ARG A 283 18.99 -0.80 13.04
CA ARG A 283 17.95 -0.18 13.87
C ARG A 283 18.01 -0.78 15.27
N PRO A 284 18.06 0.07 16.33
CA PRO A 284 17.97 -0.43 17.70
C PRO A 284 16.67 -1.22 17.85
N ALA A 285 16.75 -2.31 18.62
CA ALA A 285 15.59 -3.13 18.97
C ALA A 285 14.50 -2.21 19.55
N PHE A 286 13.28 -2.35 19.07
CA PHE A 286 12.13 -1.62 19.56
C PHE A 286 12.03 -1.77 21.08
N ASP A 287 12.05 -0.63 21.78
CA ASP A 287 11.70 -0.60 23.20
C ASP A 287 10.24 -1.10 23.34
N LYS A 288 10.05 -2.17 24.13
CA LYS A 288 8.75 -2.82 24.35
C LYS A 288 7.83 -2.06 25.32
N SER A 289 8.11 -0.78 25.58
CA SER A 289 7.35 0.03 26.50
C SER A 289 6.41 1.02 25.76
N PHE A 290 5.38 0.46 25.10
CA PHE A 290 4.13 1.18 24.77
C PHE A 290 2.99 0.18 24.62
#